data_7428186af6e6d781d3bd17bede625877
#
_entry.id   7428186af6e6d781d3bd17bede625877
#
_cell.length_a   1.000
_cell.length_b   1.000
_cell.length_c   1.000
_cell.angle_alpha   90.00
_cell.angle_beta   90.00
_cell.angle_gamma   90.00
#
_symmetry.space_group_name_H-M   'P 1'
#
loop_
_entity.id
_entity.type
_entity.pdbx_description
1 polymer ?
#
loop_
_entity_poly.entity_id
_entity_poly.type
_entity_poly.pdbx_seq_one_letter_code
_entity_poly.pdbx_strand_id
1 'polypeptide(L)'
;LAFLSLLKNRPLEALRLGHAQGNAWWLQFGLYVVVLALYTTVLLGRSEQVGMGMLSELMGMRSFGLYSSSYGDYWMLAADEGFGLFFMALVLYAVFVLLRVALLHVVFALDKAGVPFSASGQIVMTAYSGHLCALLLGTLLLLVPGAGLGGLVLTVGSLVMVLLSLLSEIVMYIGVNRRHRFAGSPLMPFVLGYGGWLLCVGLILYALVSAGMESLWLS
;
A
#
# COMPACT_ATOMS: atom_id res chain seq x y z
N LEU A 1 5.65 17.35 6.40
CA LEU A 1 5.76 17.79 7.80
C LEU A 1 5.18 16.73 8.76
N ALA A 2 3.97 16.17 8.50
CA ALA A 2 3.35 15.15 9.35
C ALA A 2 4.24 13.89 9.49
N PHE A 3 4.89 13.45 8.41
CA PHE A 3 5.83 12.32 8.44
C PHE A 3 7.06 12.60 9.32
N LEU A 4 7.65 13.79 9.23
CA LEU A 4 8.79 14.17 10.07
C LEU A 4 8.43 14.21 11.56
N SER A 5 7.20 14.57 11.90
CA SER A 5 6.73 14.52 13.29
C SER A 5 6.47 13.10 13.78
N LEU A 6 6.05 12.18 12.89
CA LEU A 6 5.98 10.74 13.20
C LEU A 6 7.37 10.16 13.48
N LEU A 7 8.36 10.48 12.62
CA LEU A 7 9.76 10.05 12.83
C LEU A 7 10.36 10.60 14.14
N LYS A 8 9.97 11.81 14.55
CA LYS A 8 10.39 12.39 15.84
C LYS A 8 9.60 11.83 17.04
N ASN A 9 8.89 10.73 16.85
CA ASN A 9 8.04 10.11 17.88
C ASN A 9 6.99 11.07 18.47
N ARG A 10 6.42 11.93 17.62
CA ARG A 10 5.34 12.88 17.98
C ARG A 10 4.07 12.62 17.15
N PRO A 11 3.44 11.42 17.30
CA PRO A 11 2.26 11.06 16.51
C PRO A 11 1.11 12.05 16.68
N LEU A 12 1.07 12.71 17.82
CA LEU A 12 0.04 13.68 18.16
C LEU A 12 0.18 14.99 17.39
N GLU A 13 1.40 15.40 17.13
CA GLU A 13 1.71 16.57 16.32
C GLU A 13 1.40 16.28 14.83
N ALA A 14 1.71 15.07 14.38
CA ALA A 14 1.36 14.62 13.04
C ALA A 14 -0.16 14.66 12.78
N LEU A 15 -0.96 14.15 13.71
CA LEU A 15 -2.43 14.21 13.64
C LEU A 15 -2.96 15.64 13.69
N ARG A 16 -2.35 16.52 14.48
CA ARG A 16 -2.71 17.94 14.56
C ARG A 16 -2.41 18.67 13.26
N LEU A 17 -1.27 18.41 12.65
CA LEU A 17 -0.88 18.96 11.35
C LEU A 17 -1.79 18.45 10.23
N GLY A 18 -2.14 17.16 10.23
CA GLY A 18 -3.10 16.58 9.30
C GLY A 18 -4.48 17.22 9.41
N HIS A 19 -4.91 17.55 10.64
CA HIS A 19 -6.19 18.22 10.88
C HIS A 19 -6.21 19.67 10.38
N ALA A 20 -5.11 20.40 10.49
CA ALA A 20 -5.00 21.77 10.01
C ALA A 20 -5.09 21.90 8.48
N GLN A 21 -4.87 20.79 7.74
CA GLN A 21 -4.90 20.77 6.28
C GLN A 21 -6.33 20.74 5.67
N GLY A 22 -7.39 20.66 6.47
CA GLY A 22 -8.77 20.71 5.99
C GLY A 22 -9.09 19.63 4.94
N ASN A 23 -9.54 20.05 3.75
CA ASN A 23 -9.89 19.12 2.66
C ASN A 23 -8.67 18.60 1.86
N ALA A 24 -7.44 18.95 2.22
CA ALA A 24 -6.24 18.51 1.52
C ALA A 24 -5.96 16.99 1.62
N TRP A 25 -6.71 16.25 2.44
CA TRP A 25 -6.60 14.79 2.52
C TRP A 25 -6.87 14.09 1.18
N TRP A 26 -7.68 14.68 0.30
CA TRP A 26 -7.92 14.17 -1.05
C TRP A 26 -6.67 14.19 -1.93
N LEU A 27 -5.83 15.22 -1.78
CA LEU A 27 -4.55 15.30 -2.49
C LEU A 27 -3.59 14.23 -2.00
N GLN A 28 -3.52 14.01 -0.67
CA GLN A 28 -2.71 12.94 -0.10
C GLN A 28 -3.22 11.57 -0.53
N PHE A 29 -4.55 11.38 -0.56
CA PHE A 29 -5.18 10.16 -1.06
C PHE A 29 -4.78 9.89 -2.51
N GLY A 30 -4.97 10.86 -3.40
CA GLY A 30 -4.61 10.72 -4.82
C GLY A 30 -3.13 10.40 -5.00
N LEU A 31 -2.24 11.14 -4.32
CA LEU A 31 -0.80 10.89 -4.35
C LEU A 31 -0.45 9.49 -3.84
N TYR A 32 -1.04 9.08 -2.71
CA TYR A 32 -0.80 7.76 -2.12
C TYR A 32 -1.18 6.63 -3.06
N VAL A 33 -2.38 6.70 -3.66
CA VAL A 33 -2.90 5.67 -4.58
C VAL A 33 -2.04 5.59 -5.86
N VAL A 34 -1.66 6.74 -6.42
CA VAL A 34 -0.78 6.79 -7.62
C VAL A 34 0.58 6.17 -7.32
N VAL A 35 1.22 6.56 -6.20
CA VAL A 35 2.53 6.04 -5.83
C VAL A 35 2.48 4.55 -5.52
N LEU A 36 1.41 4.08 -4.86
CA LEU A 36 1.21 2.67 -4.56
C LEU A 36 1.00 1.84 -5.84
N ALA A 37 0.20 2.35 -6.79
CA ALA A 37 0.02 1.72 -8.09
C ALA A 37 1.33 1.66 -8.88
N LEU A 38 2.08 2.75 -8.90
CA LEU A 38 3.39 2.82 -9.56
C LEU A 38 4.38 1.84 -8.93
N TYR A 39 4.49 1.83 -7.60
CA TYR A 39 5.34 0.89 -6.86
C TYR A 39 5.02 -0.57 -7.21
N THR A 40 3.73 -0.92 -7.21
CA THR A 40 3.28 -2.29 -7.52
C THR A 40 3.60 -2.68 -8.96
N THR A 41 3.37 -1.79 -9.92
CA THR A 41 3.69 -2.04 -11.34
C THR A 41 5.18 -2.25 -11.55
N VAL A 42 6.02 -1.40 -10.98
CA VAL A 42 7.49 -1.54 -11.04
C VAL A 42 7.95 -2.80 -10.32
N LEU A 43 7.35 -3.11 -9.15
CA LEU A 43 7.69 -4.28 -8.37
C LEU A 43 7.37 -5.57 -9.13
N LEU A 44 6.19 -5.67 -9.76
CA LEU A 44 5.79 -6.84 -10.54
C LEU A 44 6.71 -7.04 -11.75
N GLY A 45 7.00 -6.00 -12.50
CA GLY A 45 7.95 -6.06 -13.61
C GLY A 45 9.37 -6.48 -13.20
N ARG A 46 9.76 -6.17 -11.94
CA ARG A 46 11.06 -6.58 -11.39
C ARG A 46 11.05 -7.97 -10.77
N SER A 47 9.93 -8.43 -10.21
CA SER A 47 9.84 -9.72 -9.55
C SER A 47 10.08 -10.88 -10.50
N GLU A 48 9.67 -10.76 -11.76
CA GLU A 48 9.98 -11.75 -12.80
C GLU A 48 11.49 -11.84 -13.06
N GLN A 49 12.18 -10.71 -13.14
CA GLN A 49 13.64 -10.70 -13.36
C GLN A 49 14.41 -11.28 -12.17
N VAL A 50 13.98 -10.95 -10.94
CA VAL A 50 14.62 -11.47 -9.71
C VAL A 50 14.33 -12.95 -9.54
N GLY A 51 13.10 -13.40 -9.82
CA GLY A 51 12.71 -14.82 -9.76
C GLY A 51 13.48 -15.66 -10.74
N MET A 52 13.59 -15.23 -11.99
CA MET A 52 14.38 -15.92 -13.03
C MET A 52 15.89 -15.91 -12.73
N GLY A 53 16.40 -14.80 -12.17
CA GLY A 53 17.80 -14.70 -11.74
C GLY A 53 18.13 -15.66 -10.61
N MET A 54 17.29 -15.77 -9.58
CA MET A 54 17.47 -16.70 -8.47
C MET A 54 17.35 -18.17 -8.93
N LEU A 55 16.39 -18.48 -9.79
CA LEU A 55 16.24 -19.83 -10.38
C LEU A 55 17.46 -20.23 -11.20
N SER A 56 18.02 -19.32 -11.99
CA SER A 56 19.21 -19.58 -12.78
C SER A 56 20.47 -19.81 -11.91
N GLU A 57 20.58 -19.13 -10.77
CA GLU A 57 21.65 -19.37 -9.79
C GLU A 57 21.48 -20.71 -9.07
N LEU A 58 20.26 -21.02 -8.62
CA LEU A 58 19.94 -22.28 -7.93
C LEU A 58 20.13 -23.50 -8.84
N MET A 59 19.80 -23.39 -10.12
CA MET A 59 19.95 -24.47 -11.09
C MET A 59 21.36 -24.56 -11.69
N GLY A 60 22.32 -23.73 -11.31
CA GLY A 60 23.67 -23.74 -11.83
C GLY A 60 23.76 -23.43 -13.34
N MET A 61 22.68 -22.89 -13.93
CA MET A 61 22.58 -22.64 -15.38
C MET A 61 23.46 -21.49 -15.86
N ARG A 62 24.11 -20.76 -14.96
CA ARG A 62 25.05 -19.68 -15.31
C ARG A 62 26.28 -20.15 -16.05
N SER A 63 26.63 -21.44 -15.94
CA SER A 63 27.79 -22.01 -16.60
C SER A 63 27.56 -22.36 -18.09
N PHE A 64 26.34 -22.34 -18.58
CA PHE A 64 26.02 -22.76 -19.95
C PHE A 64 25.89 -21.66 -20.99
N GLY A 65 26.20 -20.39 -20.66
CA GLY A 65 26.27 -19.31 -21.66
C GLY A 65 25.00 -18.99 -22.45
N LEU A 66 23.88 -19.65 -22.14
CA LEU A 66 22.63 -19.54 -22.89
C LEU A 66 21.78 -18.30 -22.54
N TYR A 67 22.19 -17.54 -21.53
CA TYR A 67 21.41 -16.38 -21.05
C TYR A 67 22.16 -15.04 -21.06
N SER A 68 23.25 -14.91 -21.84
CA SER A 68 24.11 -13.71 -21.74
C SER A 68 23.72 -12.55 -22.67
N SER A 69 22.75 -12.68 -23.55
CA SER A 69 22.52 -11.65 -24.58
C SER A 69 21.20 -10.87 -24.53
N SER A 70 20.32 -11.12 -23.57
CA SER A 70 18.99 -10.45 -23.58
C SER A 70 18.67 -9.59 -22.35
N TYR A 71 19.64 -9.26 -21.52
CA TYR A 71 19.41 -8.44 -20.31
C TYR A 71 19.11 -6.94 -20.59
N GLY A 72 19.26 -6.51 -21.85
CA GLY A 72 19.01 -5.12 -22.24
C GLY A 72 17.56 -4.77 -22.59
N ASP A 73 16.79 -5.74 -23.10
CA ASP A 73 15.50 -5.45 -23.74
C ASP A 73 14.25 -5.70 -22.85
N TYR A 74 14.40 -6.35 -21.71
CA TYR A 74 13.28 -6.65 -20.80
C TYR A 74 12.93 -5.52 -19.80
N TRP A 75 13.37 -4.30 -20.05
CA TRP A 75 13.08 -3.15 -19.20
C TRP A 75 11.63 -2.65 -19.31
N MET A 76 10.91 -3.13 -20.29
CA MET A 76 9.52 -2.80 -20.48
C MET A 76 8.72 -4.11 -20.50
N LEU A 77 7.89 -4.36 -19.47
CA LEU A 77 6.56 -4.86 -19.74
C LEU A 77 6.11 -4.13 -20.98
N ALA A 78 5.65 -4.84 -22.04
CA ALA A 78 5.18 -4.18 -23.22
C ALA A 78 4.36 -2.98 -22.73
N ALA A 79 4.64 -1.78 -23.20
CA ALA A 79 4.13 -0.54 -22.58
C ALA A 79 2.63 -0.64 -22.29
N ASP A 80 1.90 -1.37 -23.13
CA ASP A 80 0.47 -1.66 -23.01
C ASP A 80 0.11 -2.51 -21.78
N GLU A 81 0.90 -3.52 -21.46
CA GLU A 81 0.67 -4.38 -20.27
C GLU A 81 0.98 -3.63 -18.98
N GLY A 82 2.04 -2.83 -18.98
CA GLY A 82 2.41 -1.99 -17.83
C GLY A 82 1.36 -0.92 -17.54
N PHE A 83 0.78 -0.30 -18.57
CA PHE A 83 -0.31 0.65 -18.43
C PHE A 83 -1.58 -0.02 -17.89
N GLY A 84 -1.95 -1.18 -18.44
CA GLY A 84 -3.11 -1.94 -17.97
C GLY A 84 -3.01 -2.29 -16.48
N LEU A 85 -1.86 -2.82 -16.06
CA LEU A 85 -1.57 -3.16 -14.66
C LEU A 85 -1.60 -1.91 -13.76
N PHE A 86 -1.02 -0.80 -14.20
CA PHE A 86 -1.02 0.45 -13.45
C PHE A 86 -2.43 0.95 -13.19
N PHE A 87 -3.29 1.02 -14.23
CA PHE A 87 -4.66 1.50 -14.07
C PHE A 87 -5.52 0.55 -13.24
N MET A 88 -5.36 -0.77 -13.41
CA MET A 88 -6.03 -1.76 -12.59
C MET A 88 -5.63 -1.63 -11.12
N ALA A 89 -4.34 -1.52 -10.84
CA ALA A 89 -3.82 -1.30 -9.50
C ALA A 89 -4.31 0.02 -8.90
N LEU A 90 -4.34 1.09 -9.68
CA LEU A 90 -4.81 2.41 -9.26
C LEU A 90 -6.27 2.36 -8.80
N VAL A 91 -7.17 1.76 -9.60
CA VAL A 91 -8.58 1.62 -9.25
C VAL A 91 -8.74 0.73 -8.01
N LEU A 92 -8.04 -0.41 -7.97
CA LEU A 92 -8.12 -1.35 -6.85
C LEU A 92 -7.67 -0.71 -5.53
N TYR A 93 -6.53 -0.01 -5.53
CA TYR A 93 -6.04 0.67 -4.33
C TYR A 93 -6.91 1.86 -3.93
N ALA A 94 -7.47 2.60 -4.89
CA ALA A 94 -8.43 3.65 -4.58
C ALA A 94 -9.64 3.08 -3.81
N VAL A 95 -10.19 1.96 -4.27
CA VAL A 95 -11.30 1.26 -3.60
C VAL A 95 -10.88 0.80 -2.20
N PHE A 96 -9.71 0.16 -2.04
CA PHE A 96 -9.25 -0.35 -0.74
C PHE A 96 -9.03 0.76 0.28
N VAL A 97 -8.45 1.88 -0.13
CA VAL A 97 -8.21 3.01 0.78
C VAL A 97 -9.52 3.73 1.12
N LEU A 98 -10.41 3.94 0.16
CA LEU A 98 -11.74 4.51 0.41
C LEU A 98 -12.58 3.62 1.33
N LEU A 99 -12.54 2.31 1.12
CA LEU A 99 -13.19 1.34 2.01
C LEU A 99 -12.64 1.45 3.44
N ARG A 100 -11.32 1.62 3.59
CA ARG A 100 -10.70 1.82 4.91
C ARG A 100 -11.20 3.09 5.59
N VAL A 101 -11.29 4.20 4.83
CA VAL A 101 -11.85 5.47 5.33
C VAL A 101 -13.31 5.31 5.72
N ALA A 102 -14.11 4.64 4.89
CA ALA A 102 -15.52 4.40 5.16
C ALA A 102 -15.74 3.55 6.42
N LEU A 103 -14.99 2.45 6.59
CA LEU A 103 -15.09 1.61 7.78
C LEU A 103 -14.63 2.34 9.04
N LEU A 104 -13.60 3.19 8.95
CA LEU A 104 -13.22 4.05 10.08
C LEU A 104 -14.32 5.05 10.41
N HIS A 105 -15.01 5.59 9.40
CA HIS A 105 -16.15 6.47 9.61
C HIS A 105 -17.32 5.76 10.29
N VAL A 106 -17.57 4.49 9.94
CA VAL A 106 -18.58 3.65 10.62
C VAL A 106 -18.29 3.52 12.11
N VAL A 107 -17.02 3.40 12.52
CA VAL A 107 -16.63 3.36 13.94
C VAL A 107 -17.12 4.61 14.69
N PHE A 108 -17.01 5.80 14.06
CA PHE A 108 -17.56 7.04 14.64
C PHE A 108 -19.08 7.08 14.62
N ALA A 109 -19.70 6.57 13.55
CA ALA A 109 -21.15 6.55 13.40
C ALA A 109 -21.82 5.65 14.43
N LEU A 110 -21.22 4.51 14.79
CA LEU A 110 -21.72 3.60 15.82
C LEU A 110 -21.87 4.27 17.19
N ASP A 111 -20.98 5.22 17.51
CA ASP A 111 -21.03 5.99 18.77
C ASP A 111 -21.77 7.33 18.62
N LYS A 112 -22.48 7.54 17.49
CA LYS A 112 -23.20 8.78 17.18
C LYS A 112 -22.34 10.05 17.32
N ALA A 113 -21.06 9.92 16.99
CA ALA A 113 -20.03 10.94 17.26
C ALA A 113 -20.19 12.24 16.47
N GLY A 114 -21.06 12.32 15.45
CA GLY A 114 -21.25 13.51 14.60
C GLY A 114 -19.97 13.95 13.85
N VAL A 115 -18.99 13.06 13.72
CA VAL A 115 -17.70 13.36 13.09
C VAL A 115 -17.87 13.32 11.56
N PRO A 116 -17.43 14.33 10.79
CA PRO A 116 -17.57 14.35 9.35
C PRO A 116 -16.65 13.30 8.68
N PHE A 117 -17.06 12.80 7.51
CA PHE A 117 -16.29 11.81 6.74
C PHE A 117 -14.86 12.27 6.43
N SER A 118 -14.69 13.58 6.17
CA SER A 118 -13.36 14.17 5.94
C SER A 118 -12.39 13.98 7.09
N ALA A 119 -12.88 13.92 8.34
CA ALA A 119 -12.02 13.68 9.50
C ALA A 119 -11.49 12.23 9.52
N SER A 120 -12.30 11.26 9.12
CA SER A 120 -11.84 9.87 8.94
C SER A 120 -10.77 9.76 7.85
N GLY A 121 -10.98 10.45 6.71
CA GLY A 121 -9.99 10.55 5.64
C GLY A 121 -8.67 11.17 6.11
N GLN A 122 -8.71 12.26 6.89
CA GLN A 122 -7.53 12.89 7.46
C GLN A 122 -6.74 11.94 8.38
N ILE A 123 -7.42 11.19 9.23
CA ILE A 123 -6.78 10.22 10.13
C ILE A 123 -6.07 9.13 9.33
N VAL A 124 -6.76 8.51 8.36
CA VAL A 124 -6.20 7.45 7.52
C VAL A 124 -5.01 7.95 6.71
N MET A 125 -5.13 9.11 6.05
CA MET A 125 -4.04 9.66 5.23
C MET A 125 -2.84 10.10 6.07
N THR A 126 -3.07 10.63 7.27
CA THR A 126 -1.97 10.94 8.20
C THR A 126 -1.25 9.67 8.64
N ALA A 127 -1.98 8.60 8.94
CA ALA A 127 -1.40 7.31 9.30
C ALA A 127 -0.58 6.71 8.14
N TYR A 128 -1.06 6.84 6.91
CA TYR A 128 -0.38 6.31 5.71
C TYR A 128 0.76 7.21 5.19
N SER A 129 1.04 8.34 5.82
CA SER A 129 2.13 9.21 5.39
C SER A 129 3.51 8.52 5.46
N GLY A 130 3.72 7.63 6.43
CA GLY A 130 4.92 6.79 6.53
C GLY A 130 5.05 5.82 5.36
N HIS A 131 3.95 5.16 4.99
CA HIS A 131 3.90 4.29 3.81
C HIS A 131 4.25 5.05 2.54
N LEU A 132 3.69 6.24 2.34
CA LEU A 132 3.95 7.05 1.14
C LEU A 132 5.45 7.30 0.96
N CYS A 133 6.17 7.66 2.03
CA CYS A 133 7.61 7.86 1.95
C CYS A 133 8.37 6.57 1.64
N ALA A 134 7.99 5.45 2.27
CA ALA A 134 8.62 4.16 2.01
C ALA A 134 8.36 3.68 0.58
N LEU A 135 7.13 3.87 0.06
CA LEU A 135 6.78 3.54 -1.33
C LEU A 135 7.58 4.38 -2.33
N LEU A 136 7.73 5.68 -2.10
CA LEU A 136 8.54 6.55 -2.95
C LEU A 136 10.00 6.11 -2.97
N LEU A 137 10.59 5.85 -1.80
CA LEU A 137 11.97 5.35 -1.71
C LEU A 137 12.11 3.97 -2.36
N GLY A 138 11.18 3.06 -2.09
CA GLY A 138 11.16 1.73 -2.70
C GLY A 138 11.05 1.79 -4.21
N THR A 139 10.17 2.64 -4.76
CA THR A 139 10.05 2.85 -6.21
C THR A 139 11.35 3.37 -6.81
N LEU A 140 11.97 4.38 -6.19
CA LEU A 140 13.26 4.92 -6.65
C LEU A 140 14.37 3.86 -6.64
N LEU A 141 14.44 3.04 -5.58
CA LEU A 141 15.41 1.95 -5.50
C LEU A 141 15.16 0.84 -6.52
N LEU A 142 13.89 0.53 -6.82
CA LEU A 142 13.52 -0.44 -7.84
C LEU A 142 13.85 0.05 -9.26
N LEU A 143 13.90 1.36 -9.49
CA LEU A 143 14.30 1.92 -10.78
C LEU A 143 15.82 1.82 -11.03
N VAL A 144 16.64 1.61 -9.98
CA VAL A 144 18.08 1.42 -10.15
C VAL A 144 18.35 0.02 -10.72
N PRO A 145 19.13 -0.11 -11.82
CA PRO A 145 19.46 -1.39 -12.40
C PRO A 145 20.32 -2.24 -11.46
N GLY A 146 20.03 -3.53 -11.37
CA GLY A 146 20.80 -4.50 -10.58
C GLY A 146 19.91 -5.54 -9.88
N ALA A 147 20.17 -6.81 -10.12
CA ALA A 147 19.39 -7.93 -9.53
C ALA A 147 19.49 -7.96 -7.99
N GLY A 148 20.67 -7.62 -7.43
CA GLY A 148 20.89 -7.61 -5.99
C GLY A 148 20.07 -6.54 -5.25
N LEU A 149 19.93 -5.34 -5.84
CA LEU A 149 19.08 -4.28 -5.27
C LEU A 149 17.60 -4.65 -5.32
N GLY A 150 17.13 -5.28 -6.40
CA GLY A 150 15.75 -5.76 -6.52
C GLY A 150 15.40 -6.76 -5.41
N GLY A 151 16.24 -7.76 -5.16
CA GLY A 151 16.06 -8.75 -4.09
C GLY A 151 16.07 -8.13 -2.70
N LEU A 152 16.96 -7.16 -2.45
CA LEU A 152 17.04 -6.45 -1.18
C LEU A 152 15.77 -5.60 -0.94
N VAL A 153 15.29 -4.88 -1.95
CA VAL A 153 14.06 -4.08 -1.85
C VAL A 153 12.84 -4.99 -1.62
N LEU A 154 12.78 -6.15 -2.29
CA LEU A 154 11.71 -7.13 -2.06
C LEU A 154 11.71 -7.63 -0.62
N THR A 155 12.87 -8.01 -0.08
CA THR A 155 12.96 -8.63 1.24
C THR A 155 12.87 -7.60 2.36
N VAL A 156 13.74 -6.59 2.34
CA VAL A 156 13.78 -5.56 3.39
C VAL A 156 12.60 -4.61 3.25
N GLY A 157 12.22 -4.25 2.02
CA GLY A 157 11.07 -3.39 1.74
C GLY A 157 9.76 -4.00 2.23
N SER A 158 9.53 -5.29 2.01
CA SER A 158 8.32 -5.97 2.52
C SER A 158 8.27 -5.97 4.05
N LEU A 159 9.39 -6.22 4.72
CA LEU A 159 9.47 -6.14 6.19
C LEU A 159 9.16 -4.73 6.69
N VAL A 160 9.75 -3.71 6.08
CA VAL A 160 9.48 -2.29 6.41
C VAL A 160 8.01 -1.96 6.19
N MET A 161 7.39 -2.44 5.11
CA MET A 161 5.97 -2.22 4.84
C MET A 161 5.06 -2.85 5.89
N VAL A 162 5.36 -4.07 6.35
CA VAL A 162 4.62 -4.72 7.45
C VAL A 162 4.73 -3.90 8.73
N LEU A 163 5.92 -3.46 9.11
CA LEU A 163 6.13 -2.63 10.30
C LEU A 163 5.39 -1.28 10.20
N LEU A 164 5.42 -0.63 9.04
CA LEU A 164 4.67 0.61 8.80
C LEU A 164 3.16 0.38 8.83
N SER A 165 2.66 -0.77 8.37
CA SER A 165 1.24 -1.14 8.48
C SER A 165 0.80 -1.22 9.94
N LEU A 166 1.57 -1.90 10.79
CA LEU A 166 1.30 -1.97 12.22
C LEU A 166 1.33 -0.58 12.88
N LEU A 167 2.33 0.23 12.53
CA LEU A 167 2.45 1.60 13.04
C LEU A 167 1.25 2.45 12.60
N SER A 168 0.79 2.32 11.37
CA SER A 168 -0.37 3.05 10.85
C SER A 168 -1.65 2.70 11.60
N GLU A 169 -1.86 1.44 11.97
CA GLU A 169 -3.02 1.02 12.77
C GLU A 169 -2.98 1.66 14.17
N ILE A 170 -1.79 1.73 14.79
CA ILE A 170 -1.61 2.41 16.08
C ILE A 170 -1.92 3.91 15.95
N VAL A 171 -1.42 4.57 14.90
CA VAL A 171 -1.67 5.99 14.65
C VAL A 171 -3.14 6.25 14.39
N MET A 172 -3.82 5.38 13.62
CA MET A 172 -5.27 5.48 13.39
C MET A 172 -6.05 5.33 14.69
N TYR A 173 -5.73 4.34 15.52
CA TYR A 173 -6.37 4.15 16.82
C TYR A 173 -6.21 5.38 17.74
N ILE A 174 -5.00 5.94 17.81
CA ILE A 174 -4.75 7.18 18.56
C ILE A 174 -5.57 8.34 17.97
N GLY A 175 -5.65 8.44 16.63
CA GLY A 175 -6.43 9.45 15.94
C GLY A 175 -7.91 9.40 16.27
N VAL A 176 -8.48 8.19 16.28
CA VAL A 176 -9.88 7.92 16.66
C VAL A 176 -10.15 8.35 18.09
N ASN A 177 -9.34 7.92 19.04
CA ASN A 177 -9.49 8.25 20.47
C ASN A 177 -9.37 9.76 20.77
N ARG A 178 -8.60 10.49 19.96
CA ARG A 178 -8.45 11.92 20.13
C ARG A 178 -9.57 12.74 19.51
N ARG A 179 -10.15 12.22 18.44
CA ARG A 179 -11.19 12.93 17.71
C ARG A 179 -12.53 12.90 18.43
N HIS A 180 -12.80 11.81 19.13
CA HIS A 180 -14.05 11.63 19.86
C HIS A 180 -13.79 10.87 21.17
N ARG A 181 -14.48 11.29 22.23
CA ARG A 181 -14.51 10.56 23.50
C ARG A 181 -15.65 9.57 23.44
N PHE A 182 -15.30 8.30 23.22
CA PHE A 182 -16.28 7.20 23.16
C PHE A 182 -16.89 6.98 24.55
N ALA A 183 -18.17 6.62 24.58
CA ALA A 183 -18.87 6.24 25.82
C ALA A 183 -18.30 4.94 26.43
N GLY A 184 -17.72 4.08 25.58
CA GLY A 184 -17.02 2.86 25.95
C GLY A 184 -15.62 2.77 25.34
N SER A 185 -15.00 1.59 25.40
CA SER A 185 -13.72 1.36 24.74
C SER A 185 -13.90 1.33 23.21
N PRO A 186 -13.23 2.20 22.44
CA PRO A 186 -13.29 2.16 20.97
C PRO A 186 -12.51 0.99 20.36
N LEU A 187 -11.80 0.21 21.19
CA LEU A 187 -10.94 -0.88 20.74
C LEU A 187 -11.72 -1.92 19.93
N MET A 188 -12.87 -2.38 20.47
CA MET A 188 -13.69 -3.42 19.80
C MET A 188 -14.24 -2.95 18.46
N PRO A 189 -14.93 -1.80 18.33
CA PRO A 189 -15.37 -1.29 17.04
C PRO A 189 -14.22 -1.07 16.07
N PHE A 190 -13.05 -0.62 16.55
CA PHE A 190 -11.87 -0.40 15.72
C PHE A 190 -11.31 -1.72 15.18
N VAL A 191 -11.16 -2.75 16.04
CA VAL A 191 -10.70 -4.09 15.64
C VAL A 191 -11.67 -4.77 14.69
N LEU A 192 -12.98 -4.67 14.94
CA LEU A 192 -14.01 -5.18 14.04
C LEU A 192 -14.00 -4.45 12.68
N GLY A 193 -13.80 -3.13 12.67
CA GLY A 193 -13.64 -2.35 11.45
C GLY A 193 -12.40 -2.75 10.65
N TYR A 194 -11.28 -3.04 11.33
CA TYR A 194 -10.08 -3.53 10.68
C TYR A 194 -10.26 -4.94 10.13
N GLY A 195 -10.83 -5.85 10.91
CA GLY A 195 -11.16 -7.21 10.47
C GLY A 195 -12.12 -7.23 9.29
N GLY A 196 -13.16 -6.38 9.32
CA GLY A 196 -14.08 -6.19 8.21
C GLY A 196 -13.39 -5.69 6.95
N TRP A 197 -12.46 -4.75 7.07
CA TRP A 197 -11.65 -4.28 5.94
C TRP A 197 -10.80 -5.41 5.34
N LEU A 198 -10.08 -6.17 6.18
CA LEU A 198 -9.28 -7.31 5.71
C LEU A 198 -10.12 -8.36 4.99
N LEU A 199 -11.31 -8.64 5.53
CA LEU A 199 -12.25 -9.60 4.93
C LEU A 199 -12.73 -9.10 3.56
N CYS A 200 -13.12 -7.83 3.44
CA CYS A 200 -13.55 -7.25 2.17
C CYS A 200 -12.40 -7.26 1.13
N VAL A 201 -11.19 -6.87 1.53
CA VAL A 201 -10.01 -6.93 0.66
C VAL A 201 -9.74 -8.36 0.20
N GLY A 202 -9.78 -9.33 1.14
CA GLY A 202 -9.59 -10.74 0.82
C GLY A 202 -10.63 -11.29 -0.16
N LEU A 203 -11.91 -10.92 0.01
CA LEU A 203 -13.00 -11.33 -0.91
C LEU A 203 -12.82 -10.71 -2.30
N ILE A 204 -12.44 -9.44 -2.40
CA ILE A 204 -12.21 -8.79 -3.69
C ILE A 204 -11.02 -9.45 -4.39
N LEU A 205 -9.90 -9.69 -3.70
CA LEU A 205 -8.75 -10.36 -4.27
C LEU A 205 -9.07 -11.79 -4.70
N TYR A 206 -9.81 -12.53 -3.89
CA TYR A 206 -10.27 -13.87 -4.25
C TYR A 206 -11.14 -13.86 -5.52
N ALA A 207 -12.10 -12.93 -5.61
CA ALA A 207 -12.96 -12.80 -6.80
C ALA A 207 -12.15 -12.45 -8.07
N LEU A 208 -11.15 -11.58 -7.95
CA LEU A 208 -10.26 -11.23 -9.06
C LEU A 208 -9.41 -12.42 -9.53
N VAL A 209 -8.85 -13.19 -8.60
CA VAL A 209 -8.05 -14.38 -8.93
C VAL A 209 -8.93 -15.47 -9.54
N SER A 210 -10.13 -15.73 -9.00
CA SER A 210 -11.04 -16.73 -9.55
C SER A 210 -11.49 -16.37 -10.96
N ALA A 211 -11.88 -15.12 -11.22
CA ALA A 211 -12.23 -14.64 -12.55
C ALA A 211 -11.07 -14.74 -13.55
N GLY A 212 -9.85 -14.43 -13.11
CA GLY A 212 -8.66 -14.60 -13.94
C GLY A 212 -8.37 -16.07 -14.30
N MET A 213 -8.55 -16.99 -13.35
CA MET A 213 -8.39 -18.42 -13.62
C MET A 213 -9.45 -18.95 -14.56
N GLU A 214 -10.72 -18.56 -14.41
CA GLU A 214 -11.78 -18.98 -15.35
C GLU A 214 -11.51 -18.52 -16.79
N SER A 215 -10.98 -17.34 -16.99
CA SER A 215 -10.62 -16.85 -18.32
C SER A 215 -9.51 -17.66 -18.99
N LEU A 216 -8.57 -18.23 -18.20
CA LEU A 216 -7.49 -19.08 -18.67
C LEU A 216 -7.95 -20.49 -19.06
N TRP A 217 -9.05 -20.99 -18.48
CA TRP A 217 -9.61 -22.31 -18.80
C TRP A 217 -10.56 -22.27 -20.02
N LEU A 218 -11.02 -21.09 -20.41
CA LEU A 218 -11.95 -20.89 -21.54
C LEU A 218 -11.22 -20.45 -22.84
N SER A 219 -9.94 -20.17 -22.77
CA SER A 219 -9.06 -19.83 -23.92
C SER A 219 -8.28 -21.04 -24.42
#